data_4a7ed4f3e8691066d886d35565593158
#
_entry.id   4a7ed4f3e8691066d886d35565593158
#
_cell.length_a   1.000
_cell.length_b   1.000
_cell.length_c   1.000
_cell.angle_alpha   90.00
_cell.angle_beta   90.00
_cell.angle_gamma   90.00
#
_symmetry.space_group_name_H-M   'P 1'
#
loop_
_entity.id
_entity.type
_entity.pdbx_description
1 polymer ?
#
loop_
_entity_poly.entity_id
_entity_poly.type
_entity_poly.pdbx_seq_one_letter_code
_entity_poly.pdbx_strand_id
1 'polypeptide(L)'
;VRLAVADAIDNDDLRTLATACAELPLITAGSGVALGLPAVYEARGWIQPDAQAAALPAVGGAAAVLSGSCSVATNAQVQHWIDAGRPALRIDARELAQGRPVAAEALAWARDRVADQPVLV
;
A
#
# COMPACT_ATOMS: atom_id res chain seq x y z
N VAL A 1 -10.87 -2.65 30.72
CA VAL A 1 -11.10 -2.79 29.28
C VAL A 1 -9.77 -3.11 28.64
N ARG A 2 -9.70 -4.18 27.87
CA ARG A 2 -8.44 -4.66 27.25
C ARG A 2 -8.34 -4.27 25.76
N LEU A 3 -9.46 -3.94 25.14
CA LEU A 3 -9.57 -3.52 23.77
C LEU A 3 -10.56 -2.39 23.68
N ALA A 4 -10.26 -1.39 22.88
CA ALA A 4 -11.17 -0.31 22.51
C ALA A 4 -11.16 -0.19 20.98
N VAL A 5 -12.34 0.04 20.42
CA VAL A 5 -12.49 0.41 19.01
C VAL A 5 -12.75 1.90 18.98
N ALA A 6 -11.96 2.63 18.20
CA ALA A 6 -12.11 4.06 18.00
C ALA A 6 -12.27 4.35 16.50
N ASP A 7 -13.23 5.21 16.20
CA ASP A 7 -13.49 5.67 14.83
C ASP A 7 -12.92 7.07 14.61
N ALA A 8 -12.71 7.42 13.35
CA ALA A 8 -12.28 8.73 12.92
C ALA A 8 -13.06 9.12 11.65
N ILE A 9 -13.66 10.29 11.64
CA ILE A 9 -14.41 10.81 10.51
C ILE A 9 -13.65 11.91 9.75
N ASP A 10 -12.61 12.46 10.36
CA ASP A 10 -11.72 13.45 9.75
C ASP A 10 -10.28 13.33 10.24
N ASN A 11 -9.40 14.20 9.72
CA ASN A 11 -7.98 14.19 10.06
C ASN A 11 -7.70 14.72 11.48
N ASP A 12 -8.58 15.49 12.08
CA ASP A 12 -8.41 16.00 13.45
C ASP A 12 -8.67 14.88 14.45
N ASP A 13 -9.63 14.01 14.16
CA ASP A 13 -9.84 12.78 14.92
C ASP A 13 -8.59 11.88 14.86
N LEU A 14 -7.96 11.73 13.69
CA LEU A 14 -6.72 10.96 13.55
C LEU A 14 -5.58 11.53 14.40
N ARG A 15 -5.44 12.85 14.49
CA ARG A 15 -4.44 13.51 15.35
C ARG A 15 -4.75 13.30 16.82
N THR A 16 -6.03 13.36 17.19
CA THR A 16 -6.49 13.10 18.56
C THR A 16 -6.19 11.66 18.96
N LEU A 17 -6.50 10.70 18.11
CA LEU A 17 -6.19 9.29 18.33
C LEU A 17 -4.69 9.05 18.43
N ALA A 18 -3.88 9.65 17.55
CA ALA A 18 -2.43 9.53 17.59
C ALA A 18 -1.87 10.03 18.94
N THR A 19 -2.38 11.15 19.44
CA THR A 19 -1.99 11.70 20.74
C THR A 19 -2.35 10.75 21.89
N ALA A 20 -3.57 10.22 21.88
CA ALA A 20 -4.07 9.32 22.92
C ALA A 20 -3.36 7.96 22.94
N CYS A 21 -2.91 7.48 21.76
CA CYS A 21 -2.34 6.14 21.60
C CYS A 21 -0.81 6.13 21.56
N ALA A 22 -0.14 7.28 21.54
CA ALA A 22 1.30 7.38 21.29
C ALA A 22 2.17 6.56 22.24
N GLU A 23 1.72 6.30 23.45
CA GLU A 23 2.46 5.52 24.48
C GLU A 23 2.06 4.04 24.51
N LEU A 24 1.10 3.62 23.67
CA LEU A 24 0.72 2.22 23.63
C LEU A 24 1.83 1.39 22.96
N PRO A 25 2.14 0.21 23.50
CA PRO A 25 3.18 -0.64 22.94
C PRO A 25 2.81 -1.23 21.56
N LEU A 26 1.52 -1.24 21.22
CA LEU A 26 0.99 -1.73 19.95
C LEU A 26 -0.27 -0.97 19.59
N ILE A 27 -0.32 -0.51 18.35
CA ILE A 27 -1.50 0.09 17.72
C ILE A 27 -1.84 -0.72 16.48
N THR A 28 -3.09 -1.14 16.36
CA THR A 28 -3.64 -1.79 15.16
C THR A 28 -4.67 -0.87 14.54
N ALA A 29 -4.44 -0.38 13.34
CA ALA A 29 -5.32 0.60 12.70
C ALA A 29 -5.15 0.60 11.18
N GLY A 30 -6.03 1.30 10.49
CA GLY A 30 -5.78 1.74 9.12
C GLY A 30 -4.60 2.73 9.06
N SER A 31 -3.96 2.86 7.90
CA SER A 31 -2.77 3.72 7.72
C SER A 31 -3.00 5.20 8.08
N GLY A 32 -4.24 5.65 8.08
CA GLY A 32 -4.61 7.03 8.43
C GLY A 32 -4.14 7.46 9.82
N VAL A 33 -4.10 6.57 10.81
CA VAL A 33 -3.63 6.91 12.17
C VAL A 33 -2.18 7.40 12.17
N ALA A 34 -1.37 6.95 11.20
CA ALA A 34 0.01 7.38 11.05
C ALA A 34 0.17 8.86 10.67
N LEU A 35 -0.88 9.52 10.18
CA LEU A 35 -0.82 10.96 9.88
C LEU A 35 -0.58 11.83 11.12
N GLY A 36 -1.08 11.40 12.27
CA GLY A 36 -0.92 12.15 13.51
C GLY A 36 0.34 11.81 14.30
N LEU A 37 0.90 10.62 14.16
CA LEU A 37 1.99 10.12 14.98
C LEU A 37 3.30 10.92 14.87
N PRO A 38 3.78 11.32 13.67
CA PRO A 38 5.04 12.05 13.54
C PRO A 38 5.08 13.33 14.36
N ALA A 39 4.03 14.15 14.30
CA ALA A 39 3.96 15.40 15.05
C ALA A 39 3.99 15.17 16.58
N VAL A 40 3.34 14.12 17.06
CA VAL A 40 3.35 13.75 18.49
C VAL A 40 4.72 13.27 18.91
N TYR A 41 5.38 12.45 18.10
CA TYR A 41 6.71 11.91 18.40
C TYR A 41 7.80 13.00 18.36
N GLU A 42 7.69 13.94 17.41
CA GLU A 42 8.57 15.11 17.34
C GLU A 42 8.40 16.00 18.57
N ALA A 43 7.16 16.34 18.94
CA ALA A 43 6.88 17.15 20.12
C ALA A 43 7.40 16.53 21.43
N ARG A 44 7.52 15.20 21.48
CA ARG A 44 8.08 14.44 22.61
C ARG A 44 9.60 14.24 22.51
N GLY A 45 10.22 14.68 21.42
CA GLY A 45 11.65 14.49 21.17
C GLY A 45 12.06 13.05 20.87
N TRP A 46 11.10 12.18 20.49
CA TRP A 46 11.37 10.78 20.16
C TRP A 46 11.90 10.60 18.75
N ILE A 47 11.59 11.54 17.86
CA ILE A 47 12.14 11.62 16.51
C ILE A 47 12.62 13.03 16.22
N GLN A 48 13.49 13.16 15.24
CA GLN A 48 13.91 14.44 14.69
C GLN A 48 13.43 14.53 13.23
N PRO A 49 12.97 15.71 12.77
CA PRO A 49 12.64 15.89 11.35
C PRO A 49 13.86 15.59 10.47
N ASP A 50 13.65 14.80 9.44
CA ASP A 50 14.66 14.51 8.44
C ASP A 50 14.12 14.82 7.05
N ALA A 51 14.67 15.84 6.39
CA ALA A 51 14.29 16.23 5.05
C ALA A 51 14.53 15.12 4.00
N GLN A 52 15.37 14.15 4.32
CA GLN A 52 15.68 13.01 3.46
C GLN A 52 14.85 11.75 3.79
N ALA A 53 13.99 11.80 4.82
CA ALA A 53 13.21 10.64 5.24
C ALA A 53 12.32 10.04 4.14
N ALA A 54 11.88 10.85 3.17
CA ALA A 54 11.10 10.42 2.02
C ALA A 54 11.97 10.05 0.79
N ALA A 55 13.29 10.21 0.87
CA ALA A 55 14.17 9.87 -0.23
C ALA A 55 14.32 8.35 -0.34
N LEU A 56 13.92 7.80 -1.48
CA LEU A 56 14.13 6.39 -1.78
C LEU A 56 15.42 6.21 -2.59
N PRO A 57 16.17 5.13 -2.36
CA PRO A 57 17.31 4.83 -3.21
C PRO A 57 16.84 4.62 -4.65
N ALA A 58 17.66 4.99 -5.61
CA ALA A 58 17.36 4.72 -7.01
C ALA A 58 17.33 3.20 -7.22
N VAL A 59 16.19 2.69 -7.63
CA VAL A 59 15.99 1.28 -7.96
C VAL A 59 15.92 1.16 -9.47
N GLY A 60 16.90 0.48 -10.05
CA GLY A 60 16.92 0.15 -11.48
C GLY A 60 16.45 -1.28 -11.73
N GLY A 61 16.25 -1.61 -13.02
CA GLY A 61 15.88 -2.95 -13.47
C GLY A 61 14.39 -3.12 -13.78
N ALA A 62 13.97 -4.37 -13.91
CA ALA A 62 12.61 -4.74 -14.23
C ALA A 62 11.63 -4.35 -13.09
N ALA A 63 10.45 -3.90 -13.46
CA ALA A 63 9.43 -3.48 -12.51
C ALA A 63 8.10 -4.20 -12.75
N ALA A 64 7.47 -4.63 -11.67
CA ALA A 64 6.12 -5.18 -11.70
C ALA A 64 5.24 -4.49 -10.64
N VAL A 65 4.01 -4.23 -10.99
CA VAL A 65 2.97 -3.70 -10.10
C VAL A 65 2.01 -4.84 -9.77
N LEU A 66 1.78 -5.09 -8.50
CA LEU A 66 0.78 -6.06 -8.04
C LEU A 66 -0.41 -5.30 -7.46
N SER A 67 -1.61 -5.58 -7.97
CA SER A 67 -2.84 -4.90 -7.56
C SER A 67 -3.88 -5.91 -7.09
N GLY A 68 -4.17 -5.93 -5.78
CA GLY A 68 -5.19 -6.81 -5.19
C GLY A 68 -6.39 -6.09 -4.60
N SER A 69 -6.34 -4.76 -4.51
CA SER A 69 -7.44 -3.97 -3.93
C SER A 69 -8.57 -3.76 -4.93
N CYS A 70 -9.81 -3.93 -4.44
CA CYS A 70 -11.04 -3.66 -5.20
C CYS A 70 -11.63 -2.26 -4.89
N SER A 71 -10.85 -1.36 -4.27
CA SER A 71 -11.32 0.01 -4.01
C SER A 71 -11.58 0.76 -5.31
N VAL A 72 -12.48 1.75 -5.26
CA VAL A 72 -12.79 2.60 -6.43
C VAL A 72 -11.53 3.26 -6.99
N ALA A 73 -10.66 3.76 -6.09
CA ALA A 73 -9.41 4.40 -6.50
C ALA A 73 -8.46 3.42 -7.19
N THR A 74 -8.28 2.20 -6.64
CA THR A 74 -7.41 1.18 -7.24
C THR A 74 -7.94 0.72 -8.59
N ASN A 75 -9.25 0.49 -8.71
CA ASN A 75 -9.86 0.11 -9.99
C ASN A 75 -9.67 1.20 -11.05
N ALA A 76 -9.76 2.48 -10.67
CA ALA A 76 -9.49 3.59 -11.57
C ALA A 76 -8.01 3.64 -12.01
N GLN A 77 -7.08 3.37 -11.10
CA GLN A 77 -5.64 3.29 -11.42
C GLN A 77 -5.34 2.13 -12.38
N VAL A 78 -5.91 0.95 -12.13
CA VAL A 78 -5.79 -0.22 -13.02
C VAL A 78 -6.35 0.11 -14.40
N GLN A 79 -7.54 0.72 -14.46
CA GLN A 79 -8.16 1.10 -15.74
C GLN A 79 -7.29 2.09 -16.50
N HIS A 80 -6.77 3.12 -15.82
CA HIS A 80 -5.85 4.08 -16.44
C HIS A 80 -4.60 3.42 -17.04
N TRP A 81 -4.06 2.40 -16.34
CA TRP A 81 -2.93 1.63 -16.85
C TRP A 81 -3.27 0.87 -18.15
N ILE A 82 -4.45 0.23 -18.17
CA ILE A 82 -4.95 -0.53 -19.33
C ILE A 82 -5.23 0.41 -20.51
N ASP A 83 -5.88 1.55 -20.27
CA ASP A 83 -6.21 2.55 -21.28
C ASP A 83 -4.95 3.16 -21.92
N ALA A 84 -3.85 3.22 -21.18
CA ALA A 84 -2.54 3.61 -21.68
C ALA A 84 -1.85 2.53 -22.56
N GLY A 85 -2.51 1.40 -22.82
CA GLY A 85 -1.99 0.30 -23.64
C GLY A 85 -0.84 -0.47 -23.00
N ARG A 86 -0.66 -0.36 -21.68
CA ARG A 86 0.43 -1.02 -20.96
C ARG A 86 0.07 -2.48 -20.64
N PRO A 87 1.07 -3.38 -20.54
CA PRO A 87 0.83 -4.77 -20.23
C PRO A 87 0.13 -4.96 -18.89
N ALA A 88 -1.01 -5.61 -18.91
CA ALA A 88 -1.77 -5.97 -17.72
C ALA A 88 -2.25 -7.42 -17.84
N LEU A 89 -2.12 -8.19 -16.77
CA LEU A 89 -2.64 -9.53 -16.63
C LEU A 89 -3.64 -9.58 -15.50
N ARG A 90 -4.86 -9.97 -15.81
CA ARG A 90 -5.88 -10.20 -14.78
C ARG A 90 -5.83 -11.65 -14.31
N ILE A 91 -5.73 -11.84 -12.98
CA ILE A 91 -5.90 -13.14 -12.34
C ILE A 91 -7.34 -13.30 -11.87
N ASP A 92 -7.97 -14.43 -12.23
CA ASP A 92 -9.27 -14.80 -11.67
C ASP A 92 -9.05 -15.57 -10.36
N ALA A 93 -9.51 -14.98 -9.25
CA ALA A 93 -9.42 -15.60 -7.93
C ALA A 93 -10.14 -16.97 -7.85
N ARG A 94 -11.13 -17.21 -8.71
CA ARG A 94 -11.84 -18.50 -8.77
C ARG A 94 -10.95 -19.61 -9.32
N GLU A 95 -10.13 -19.30 -10.32
CA GLU A 95 -9.16 -20.25 -10.88
C GLU A 95 -8.09 -20.59 -9.84
N LEU A 96 -7.62 -19.60 -9.09
CA LEU A 96 -6.71 -19.82 -7.98
C LEU A 96 -7.33 -20.74 -6.92
N ALA A 97 -8.59 -20.49 -6.53
CA ALA A 97 -9.31 -21.33 -5.56
C ALA A 97 -9.53 -22.77 -6.05
N GLN A 98 -9.56 -23.00 -7.35
CA GLN A 98 -9.66 -24.33 -7.98
C GLN A 98 -8.30 -25.04 -8.11
N GLY A 99 -7.22 -24.41 -7.62
CA GLY A 99 -5.88 -25.00 -7.65
C GLY A 99 -5.15 -24.85 -8.99
N ARG A 100 -5.60 -23.97 -9.89
CA ARG A 100 -4.85 -23.68 -11.12
C ARG A 100 -3.53 -23.01 -10.80
N PRO A 101 -2.47 -23.27 -11.54
CA PRO A 101 -1.13 -22.73 -11.28
C PRO A 101 -0.99 -21.27 -11.78
N VAL A 102 -1.95 -20.41 -11.45
CA VAL A 102 -2.02 -19.01 -11.94
C VAL A 102 -0.76 -18.19 -11.66
N ALA A 103 -0.07 -18.50 -10.57
CA ALA A 103 1.20 -17.83 -10.26
C ALA A 103 2.30 -18.19 -11.28
N ALA A 104 2.38 -19.45 -11.69
CA ALA A 104 3.34 -19.89 -12.70
C ALA A 104 3.01 -19.30 -14.08
N GLU A 105 1.72 -19.24 -14.42
CA GLU A 105 1.24 -18.63 -15.64
C GLU A 105 1.53 -17.12 -15.68
N ALA A 106 1.26 -16.40 -14.58
CA ALA A 106 1.56 -14.97 -14.45
C ALA A 106 3.06 -14.70 -14.55
N LEU A 107 3.88 -15.54 -13.92
CA LEU A 107 5.32 -15.41 -13.96
C LEU A 107 5.88 -15.62 -15.38
N ALA A 108 5.39 -16.63 -16.09
CA ALA A 108 5.76 -16.87 -17.48
C ALA A 108 5.38 -15.69 -18.37
N TRP A 109 4.14 -15.19 -18.22
CA TRP A 109 3.65 -14.04 -18.98
C TRP A 109 4.46 -12.76 -18.70
N ALA A 110 4.86 -12.52 -17.43
CA ALA A 110 5.61 -11.34 -17.04
C ALA A 110 7.06 -11.37 -17.57
N ARG A 111 7.72 -12.52 -17.55
CA ARG A 111 9.12 -12.67 -17.99
C ARG A 111 9.37 -12.16 -19.41
N ASP A 112 8.42 -12.38 -20.30
CA ASP A 112 8.55 -11.98 -21.71
C ASP A 112 8.37 -10.47 -21.93
N ARG A 113 7.94 -9.72 -20.89
CA ARG A 113 7.52 -8.31 -21.02
C ARG A 113 8.24 -7.36 -20.10
N VAL A 114 8.63 -7.84 -18.93
CA VAL A 114 9.15 -6.99 -17.86
C VAL A 114 10.52 -6.36 -18.17
N ALA A 115 11.24 -6.91 -19.15
CA ALA A 115 12.50 -6.34 -19.62
C ALA A 115 12.28 -5.04 -20.42
N ASP A 116 11.17 -4.94 -21.14
CA ASP A 116 10.89 -3.82 -22.04
C ASP A 116 10.13 -2.69 -21.33
N GLN A 117 9.22 -3.04 -20.43
CA GLN A 117 8.40 -2.09 -19.71
C GLN A 117 7.79 -2.70 -18.44
N PRO A 118 7.38 -1.87 -17.47
CA PRO A 118 6.67 -2.35 -16.29
C PRO A 118 5.40 -3.11 -16.66
N VAL A 119 5.09 -4.16 -15.90
CA VAL A 119 3.87 -4.96 -16.05
C VAL A 119 2.96 -4.81 -14.84
N LEU A 120 1.65 -4.99 -15.03
CA LEU A 120 0.63 -5.02 -13.98
C LEU A 120 0.02 -6.42 -13.89
N VAL A 121 -0.12 -6.92 -12.65
CA VAL A 121 -0.81 -8.17 -12.33
C VAL A 121 -1.82 -7.93 -11.22
#